data_5e4e3ba5c23a254461893bbe14fef898
#
_entry.id   5e4e3ba5c23a254461893bbe14fef898
#
_cell.length_a   1.000
_cell.length_b   1.000
_cell.length_c   1.000
_cell.angle_alpha   90.00
_cell.angle_beta   90.00
_cell.angle_gamma   90.00
#
_symmetry.space_group_name_H-M   'P 1'
#
loop_
_entity.id
_entity.type
_entity.pdbx_description
1 polymer ?
#
loop_
_entity_poly.entity_id
_entity_poly.type
_entity_poly.pdbx_seq_one_letter_code
_entity_poly.pdbx_strand_id
1 'polypeptide(L)'
;MGLSGLLFLSFQAEKREAQQAWNHDADESGRQDDLEGKNNDEGESLLHSLWEMIPEKQTAVAEEGEKEPYADILQDPEYMAANRIYEKKSAEDGRVTLCFAGDILFDDEYAVMAKLKGRGGAIENGISEALISEMRAADIMMINNEFPYTNRGTPTEGKTYTFRADTDTVHYLDDLGVDLVSLANNHCYDFGETGLLDTLDTLQQDGIPYVGAGRNLEEAAAPVYFISGGMKIGFLSATQIERLDNPDTRGATEETAGVFRCWDPAKLLSVVEETRKNCDFLVVYIHWGTENVAEADWAQLDQAPKIAQAGADLIIGDHSHCLQGIQYFGETPVFYSLGNFWFNSKTLDTCLLKVTLAENKIESMTFVPAVQSGCYTSPAEGEEGQRVISYMNSLSKGVFIGSDGSINRQ
;
A
#
# COMPACT_ATOMS: atom_id res chain seq x y z
N MET A 1 -12.33 -39.00 -9.53
CA MET A 1 -13.20 -37.93 -10.07
C MET A 1 -14.37 -37.79 -9.12
N GLY A 2 -14.41 -36.83 -8.24
CA GLY A 2 -15.56 -36.74 -7.35
C GLY A 2 -15.64 -35.39 -6.62
N LEU A 3 -14.84 -35.07 -5.69
CA LEU A 3 -15.11 -33.94 -4.78
C LEU A 3 -14.70 -32.54 -5.30
N SER A 4 -13.66 -32.42 -6.09
CA SER A 4 -13.20 -31.12 -6.61
C SER A 4 -14.14 -30.50 -7.66
N GLY A 5 -14.91 -31.32 -8.38
CA GLY A 5 -15.87 -30.85 -9.39
C GLY A 5 -17.16 -30.29 -8.81
N LEU A 6 -17.57 -30.75 -7.64
CA LEU A 6 -18.79 -30.28 -6.95
C LEU A 6 -18.57 -28.92 -6.26
N LEU A 7 -17.40 -28.69 -5.69
CA LEU A 7 -17.03 -27.38 -5.10
C LEU A 7 -16.91 -26.28 -6.14
N PHE A 8 -16.37 -26.61 -7.35
CA PHE A 8 -16.26 -25.65 -8.43
C PHE A 8 -17.63 -25.26 -9.03
N LEU A 9 -18.58 -26.20 -9.06
CA LEU A 9 -19.95 -25.94 -9.54
C LEU A 9 -20.79 -25.13 -8.54
N SER A 10 -20.63 -25.32 -7.24
CA SER A 10 -21.31 -24.50 -6.22
C SER A 10 -20.81 -23.05 -6.23
N PHE A 11 -19.51 -22.86 -6.37
CA PHE A 11 -18.90 -21.54 -6.46
C PHE A 11 -19.32 -20.74 -7.73
N GLN A 12 -19.59 -21.45 -8.84
CA GLN A 12 -20.11 -20.84 -10.07
C GLN A 12 -21.61 -20.51 -9.97
N ALA A 13 -22.36 -21.22 -9.13
CA ALA A 13 -23.78 -20.95 -8.91
C ALA A 13 -23.98 -19.69 -8.05
N GLU A 14 -23.23 -19.55 -6.97
CA GLU A 14 -23.25 -18.38 -6.09
C GLU A 14 -22.81 -17.09 -6.83
N LYS A 15 -21.82 -17.19 -7.72
CA LYS A 15 -21.44 -16.07 -8.61
C LYS A 15 -22.58 -15.61 -9.54
N ARG A 16 -23.42 -16.53 -10.01
CA ARG A 16 -24.56 -16.18 -10.88
C ARG A 16 -25.70 -15.52 -10.13
N GLU A 17 -25.96 -15.94 -8.90
CA GLU A 17 -26.99 -15.34 -8.05
C GLU A 17 -26.60 -13.94 -7.60
N ALA A 18 -25.35 -13.69 -7.23
CA ALA A 18 -24.84 -12.38 -6.89
C ALA A 18 -24.89 -11.40 -8.11
N GLN A 19 -24.58 -11.88 -9.31
CA GLN A 19 -24.65 -11.10 -10.54
C GLN A 19 -26.09 -10.77 -10.95
N GLN A 20 -27.07 -11.63 -10.64
CA GLN A 20 -28.47 -11.39 -10.92
C GLN A 20 -29.11 -10.41 -9.94
N ALA A 21 -28.72 -10.43 -8.67
CA ALA A 21 -29.17 -9.46 -7.67
C ALA A 21 -28.72 -8.03 -8.02
N TRP A 22 -27.48 -7.89 -8.51
CA TRP A 22 -26.92 -6.57 -8.88
C TRP A 22 -27.61 -5.92 -10.09
N ASN A 23 -28.09 -6.72 -11.05
CA ASN A 23 -28.79 -6.21 -12.23
C ASN A 23 -30.25 -5.78 -11.94
N HIS A 24 -30.81 -6.08 -10.76
CA HIS A 24 -32.18 -5.73 -10.41
C HIS A 24 -32.30 -4.35 -9.73
N ASP A 25 -31.24 -3.87 -9.06
CA ASP A 25 -31.26 -2.59 -8.33
C ASP A 25 -30.85 -1.38 -9.20
N ALA A 26 -30.48 -1.59 -10.45
CA ALA A 26 -30.04 -0.51 -11.35
C ALA A 26 -31.15 0.22 -12.12
N ASP A 27 -32.41 -0.20 -11.98
CA ASP A 27 -33.53 0.30 -12.81
C ASP A 27 -34.54 1.22 -12.11
N GLU A 28 -34.32 1.63 -10.86
CA GLU A 28 -35.24 2.53 -10.13
C GLU A 28 -34.55 3.79 -9.54
N SER A 29 -34.04 4.71 -10.37
CA SER A 29 -33.90 6.11 -9.93
C SER A 29 -33.79 7.07 -11.10
N GLY A 30 -34.92 7.33 -11.71
CA GLY A 30 -35.09 8.45 -12.63
C GLY A 30 -36.29 9.28 -12.21
N ARG A 31 -36.06 10.45 -11.61
CA ARG A 31 -36.98 11.60 -11.66
C ARG A 31 -36.22 12.90 -11.45
N GLN A 32 -36.23 13.70 -12.51
CA GLN A 32 -35.96 15.14 -12.52
C GLN A 32 -37.10 15.90 -11.78
N ASP A 33 -36.73 16.99 -11.12
CA ASP A 33 -37.62 18.15 -11.00
C ASP A 33 -36.80 19.44 -11.10
N ASP A 34 -37.23 20.24 -12.09
CA ASP A 34 -36.82 21.60 -12.39
C ASP A 34 -37.39 22.59 -11.36
N LEU A 35 -36.63 23.62 -11.00
CA LEU A 35 -37.21 24.93 -10.62
C LEU A 35 -36.25 26.08 -10.96
N GLU A 36 -36.71 26.93 -11.83
CA GLU A 36 -36.14 28.21 -12.26
C GLU A 36 -36.32 29.34 -11.22
N GLY A 37 -35.31 30.22 -11.20
CA GLY A 37 -35.54 31.67 -11.33
C GLY A 37 -35.66 32.58 -10.12
N LYS A 38 -34.73 33.51 -9.95
CA LYS A 38 -34.91 34.96 -10.13
C LYS A 38 -33.69 35.76 -9.65
N ASN A 39 -33.26 36.63 -10.54
CA ASN A 39 -32.34 37.77 -10.31
C ASN A 39 -32.91 38.77 -9.29
N ASN A 40 -32.01 39.42 -8.52
CA ASN A 40 -32.16 40.83 -8.20
C ASN A 40 -30.78 41.47 -8.00
N ASP A 41 -30.59 42.43 -8.88
CA ASP A 41 -29.55 43.48 -8.92
C ASP A 41 -29.92 44.57 -7.90
N GLU A 42 -28.97 45.10 -7.16
CA GLU A 42 -28.84 46.47 -6.59
C GLU A 42 -27.93 46.47 -5.37
N GLY A 43 -26.77 47.14 -5.50
CA GLY A 43 -25.91 47.38 -4.33
C GLY A 43 -24.45 47.81 -4.62
N GLU A 44 -24.18 48.33 -5.81
CA GLU A 44 -22.93 49.08 -6.01
C GLU A 44 -23.15 50.57 -5.77
N SER A 45 -22.39 51.15 -4.89
CA SER A 45 -22.12 52.59 -4.63
C SER A 45 -22.20 52.92 -3.14
N LEU A 46 -21.08 52.82 -2.44
CA LEU A 46 -20.76 53.66 -1.23
C LEU A 46 -19.45 53.24 -0.51
N LEU A 47 -18.42 52.78 -1.18
CA LEU A 47 -17.15 52.49 -0.51
C LEU A 47 -15.90 53.06 -1.26
N HIS A 48 -16.08 54.19 -1.92
CA HIS A 48 -14.94 54.76 -2.66
C HIS A 48 -14.39 56.11 -2.12
N SER A 49 -14.63 56.46 -0.84
CA SER A 49 -14.16 57.76 -0.32
C SER A 49 -13.56 57.79 1.09
N LEU A 50 -12.92 56.71 1.55
CA LEU A 50 -12.23 56.67 2.87
C LEU A 50 -10.80 56.15 2.83
N TRP A 51 -10.08 56.18 1.69
CA TRP A 51 -8.72 55.69 1.57
C TRP A 51 -7.61 56.75 1.46
N GLU A 52 -7.93 58.02 1.66
CA GLU A 52 -6.88 59.04 1.72
C GLU A 52 -6.88 59.70 3.08
N MET A 53 -6.11 59.18 4.03
CA MET A 53 -5.48 59.84 5.19
C MET A 53 -5.00 58.82 6.22
N ILE A 54 -3.94 58.05 5.91
CA ILE A 54 -3.11 57.41 6.93
C ILE A 54 -1.64 57.70 6.57
N PRO A 55 -0.84 58.31 7.46
CA PRO A 55 0.56 58.55 7.17
C PRO A 55 1.32 57.23 7.14
N GLU A 56 2.16 57.04 6.12
CA GLU A 56 3.11 55.95 5.99
C GLU A 56 4.01 55.87 7.24
N LYS A 57 3.69 54.92 8.13
CA LYS A 57 4.70 54.39 9.05
C LYS A 57 5.49 53.35 8.27
N GLN A 58 6.71 53.68 7.91
CA GLN A 58 7.74 52.71 7.55
C GLN A 58 7.96 51.79 8.75
N THR A 59 7.17 50.71 8.86
CA THR A 59 7.54 49.53 9.61
C THR A 59 8.43 48.72 8.66
N ALA A 60 9.68 48.56 9.06
CA ALA A 60 10.53 47.53 8.47
C ALA A 60 9.77 46.20 8.65
N VAL A 61 9.18 45.71 7.56
CA VAL A 61 8.73 44.33 7.46
C VAL A 61 10.01 43.51 7.45
N ALA A 62 10.35 42.92 8.59
CA ALA A 62 11.26 41.79 8.59
C ALA A 62 10.64 40.81 7.59
N GLU A 63 11.36 40.45 6.53
CA GLU A 63 11.03 39.27 5.72
C GLU A 63 10.94 38.10 6.71
N GLU A 64 9.74 37.70 7.11
CA GLU A 64 9.52 36.38 7.65
C GLU A 64 9.90 35.45 6.51
N GLY A 65 11.08 34.84 6.59
CA GLY A 65 11.48 33.77 5.68
C GLY A 65 10.34 32.76 5.62
N GLU A 66 9.99 32.32 4.44
CA GLU A 66 8.98 31.28 4.26
C GLU A 66 9.31 30.13 5.21
N LYS A 67 8.41 29.86 6.14
CA LYS A 67 8.58 28.81 7.14
C LYS A 67 8.54 27.49 6.40
N GLU A 68 9.56 26.65 6.58
CA GLU A 68 9.56 25.30 6.01
C GLU A 68 8.26 24.57 6.36
N PRO A 69 7.61 23.91 5.39
CA PRO A 69 6.40 23.14 5.64
C PRO A 69 6.62 22.15 6.80
N TYR A 70 5.65 22.05 7.70
CA TYR A 70 5.69 21.12 8.84
C TYR A 70 6.79 21.36 9.89
N ALA A 71 7.53 22.49 9.85
CA ALA A 71 8.59 22.78 10.82
C ALA A 71 8.12 22.72 12.27
N ASP A 72 6.88 23.15 12.56
CA ASP A 72 6.30 23.09 13.90
C ASP A 72 6.07 21.64 14.37
N ILE A 73 5.65 20.74 13.46
CA ILE A 73 5.47 19.32 13.74
C ILE A 73 6.83 18.64 13.97
N LEU A 74 7.83 18.93 13.14
CA LEU A 74 9.17 18.34 13.23
C LEU A 74 9.92 18.78 14.51
N GLN A 75 9.50 19.86 15.15
CA GLN A 75 10.06 20.33 16.42
C GLN A 75 9.33 19.75 17.66
N ASP A 76 8.27 18.97 17.48
CA ASP A 76 7.49 18.35 18.54
C ASP A 76 7.55 16.81 18.48
N PRO A 77 8.60 16.16 19.03
CA PRO A 77 8.77 14.72 18.99
C PRO A 77 7.68 13.95 19.74
N GLU A 78 7.04 14.57 20.75
CA GLU A 78 5.94 13.92 21.48
C GLU A 78 4.69 13.86 20.58
N TYR A 79 4.39 14.95 19.87
CA TYR A 79 3.31 14.99 18.88
C TYR A 79 3.58 14.02 17.74
N MET A 80 4.82 13.98 17.21
CA MET A 80 5.21 13.05 16.15
C MET A 80 4.98 11.59 16.59
N ALA A 81 5.48 11.21 17.76
CA ALA A 81 5.32 9.86 18.29
C ALA A 81 3.84 9.50 18.52
N ALA A 82 3.06 10.39 19.13
CA ALA A 82 1.64 10.17 19.38
C ALA A 82 0.79 10.03 18.10
N ASN A 83 1.22 10.63 17.00
CA ASN A 83 0.52 10.63 15.71
C ASN A 83 1.19 9.74 14.64
N ARG A 84 2.16 8.89 15.01
CA ARG A 84 2.90 7.99 14.12
C ARG A 84 3.51 8.72 12.92
N ILE A 85 4.12 9.89 13.19
CA ILE A 85 4.78 10.73 12.20
C ILE A 85 6.29 10.49 12.29
N TYR A 86 6.93 10.26 11.16
CA TYR A 86 8.36 10.02 11.03
C TYR A 86 8.97 11.04 10.07
N GLU A 87 10.15 11.54 10.41
CA GLU A 87 10.91 12.39 9.50
C GLU A 87 11.81 11.53 8.61
N LYS A 88 11.80 11.81 7.30
CA LYS A 88 12.75 11.23 6.34
C LYS A 88 13.35 12.36 5.51
N LYS A 89 14.65 12.37 5.43
CA LYS A 89 15.35 13.33 4.55
C LYS A 89 15.22 12.86 3.11
N SER A 90 14.67 13.70 2.24
CA SER A 90 14.66 13.41 0.81
C SER A 90 16.04 13.64 0.18
N ALA A 91 16.34 12.86 -0.86
CA ALA A 91 17.58 13.00 -1.62
C ALA A 91 17.61 14.31 -2.44
N GLU A 92 16.44 14.79 -2.88
CA GLU A 92 16.26 16.05 -3.63
C GLU A 92 15.23 16.94 -2.94
N ASP A 93 15.53 18.26 -2.85
CA ASP A 93 14.59 19.22 -2.27
C ASP A 93 13.29 19.28 -3.10
N GLY A 94 12.16 19.21 -2.40
CA GLY A 94 10.82 19.26 -3.01
C GLY A 94 10.41 18.01 -3.79
N ARG A 95 11.24 16.95 -3.79
CA ARG A 95 10.91 15.64 -4.38
C ARG A 95 11.05 14.53 -3.35
N VAL A 96 10.18 13.49 -3.46
CA VAL A 96 10.26 12.28 -2.65
C VAL A 96 10.09 11.07 -3.54
N THR A 97 11.02 10.13 -3.45
CA THR A 97 10.94 8.85 -4.14
C THR A 97 10.42 7.77 -3.20
N LEU A 98 9.25 7.22 -3.51
CA LEU A 98 8.70 6.02 -2.89
C LEU A 98 9.13 4.80 -3.69
N CYS A 99 9.48 3.69 -3.01
CA CYS A 99 9.73 2.41 -3.64
C CYS A 99 8.89 1.33 -2.97
N PHE A 100 8.33 0.45 -3.78
CA PHE A 100 7.48 -0.66 -3.32
C PHE A 100 8.00 -1.97 -3.90
N ALA A 101 8.04 -3.01 -3.06
CA ALA A 101 8.21 -4.39 -3.47
C ALA A 101 7.02 -5.22 -2.96
N GLY A 102 6.75 -6.34 -3.63
CA GLY A 102 5.69 -7.25 -3.26
C GLY A 102 5.99 -8.14 -2.05
N ASP A 103 5.47 -9.36 -2.06
CA ASP A 103 5.52 -10.28 -0.93
C ASP A 103 6.95 -10.74 -0.63
N ILE A 104 7.35 -10.61 0.65
CA ILE A 104 8.63 -11.10 1.17
C ILE A 104 8.37 -12.10 2.31
N LEU A 105 9.20 -13.15 2.40
CA LEU A 105 9.12 -14.20 3.42
C LEU A 105 10.51 -14.51 4.02
N PHE A 106 10.63 -14.39 5.36
CA PHE A 106 11.85 -14.75 6.11
C PHE A 106 11.69 -16.02 6.96
N ASP A 107 10.85 -16.96 6.54
CA ASP A 107 10.59 -18.19 7.29
C ASP A 107 11.69 -19.23 7.08
N ASP A 108 12.34 -19.64 8.19
CA ASP A 108 13.42 -20.60 8.21
C ASP A 108 13.04 -22.02 7.79
N GLU A 109 11.77 -22.38 7.90
CA GLU A 109 11.26 -23.69 7.46
C GLU A 109 10.99 -23.74 5.96
N TYR A 110 11.08 -22.58 5.28
CA TYR A 110 10.86 -22.47 3.84
C TYR A 110 12.15 -22.31 3.03
N ALA A 111 12.03 -22.63 1.75
CA ALA A 111 13.18 -22.74 0.85
C ALA A 111 14.00 -21.44 0.75
N VAL A 112 13.37 -20.27 0.86
CA VAL A 112 14.03 -18.96 0.72
C VAL A 112 15.12 -18.79 1.77
N MET A 113 14.79 -18.94 3.04
CA MET A 113 15.77 -18.79 4.14
C MET A 113 16.75 -19.94 4.20
N ALA A 114 16.32 -21.18 3.94
CA ALA A 114 17.22 -22.32 3.85
C ALA A 114 18.31 -22.12 2.77
N LYS A 115 17.92 -21.55 1.61
CA LYS A 115 18.87 -21.22 0.54
C LYS A 115 19.76 -20.04 0.88
N LEU A 116 19.19 -18.97 1.49
CA LEU A 116 19.96 -17.83 1.95
C LEU A 116 21.07 -18.25 2.93
N LYS A 117 20.71 -19.01 3.98
CA LYS A 117 21.65 -19.54 4.97
C LYS A 117 22.71 -20.45 4.34
N GLY A 118 22.30 -21.30 3.40
CA GLY A 118 23.22 -22.17 2.64
C GLY A 118 24.19 -21.41 1.73
N ARG A 119 23.88 -20.16 1.37
CA ARG A 119 24.72 -19.26 0.57
C ARG A 119 25.54 -18.27 1.42
N GLY A 120 25.50 -18.37 2.75
CA GLY A 120 26.29 -17.55 3.66
C GLY A 120 25.49 -16.55 4.50
N GLY A 121 24.17 -16.44 4.31
CA GLY A 121 23.24 -15.71 5.17
C GLY A 121 23.13 -14.21 4.90
N ALA A 122 23.99 -13.60 4.10
CA ALA A 122 23.84 -12.20 3.71
C ALA A 122 22.70 -12.04 2.71
N ILE A 123 21.90 -10.97 2.85
CA ILE A 123 20.67 -10.76 2.07
C ILE A 123 20.94 -10.67 0.55
N GLU A 124 22.13 -10.21 0.15
CA GLU A 124 22.60 -10.15 -1.22
C GLU A 124 22.73 -11.53 -1.88
N ASN A 125 22.72 -12.59 -1.09
CA ASN A 125 22.66 -13.97 -1.56
C ASN A 125 21.23 -14.46 -1.84
N GLY A 126 20.21 -13.65 -1.51
CA GLY A 126 18.79 -13.88 -1.79
C GLY A 126 18.21 -12.88 -2.77
N ILE A 127 18.67 -11.63 -2.71
CA ILE A 127 18.22 -10.53 -3.57
C ILE A 127 19.49 -9.87 -4.14
N SER A 128 19.50 -9.56 -5.44
CA SER A 128 20.67 -8.99 -6.09
C SER A 128 21.02 -7.61 -5.53
N GLU A 129 22.32 -7.30 -5.44
CA GLU A 129 22.84 -5.99 -5.01
C GLU A 129 22.24 -4.84 -5.84
N ALA A 130 21.99 -5.06 -7.13
CA ALA A 130 21.37 -4.06 -7.99
C ALA A 130 19.95 -3.67 -7.52
N LEU A 131 19.11 -4.66 -7.14
CA LEU A 131 17.77 -4.37 -6.60
C LEU A 131 17.85 -3.77 -5.19
N ILE A 132 18.74 -4.27 -4.34
CA ILE A 132 18.95 -3.71 -2.99
C ILE A 132 19.40 -2.25 -3.08
N SER A 133 20.27 -1.92 -4.02
CA SER A 133 20.70 -0.54 -4.26
C SER A 133 19.55 0.37 -4.68
N GLU A 134 18.63 -0.11 -5.53
CA GLU A 134 17.41 0.63 -5.91
C GLU A 134 16.46 0.82 -4.71
N MET A 135 16.31 -0.21 -3.85
CA MET A 135 15.50 -0.12 -2.64
C MET A 135 16.06 0.92 -1.66
N ARG A 136 17.36 0.84 -1.38
CA ARG A 136 18.07 1.78 -0.48
C ARG A 136 18.18 3.21 -1.03
N ALA A 137 18.09 3.40 -2.34
CA ALA A 137 18.14 4.71 -2.97
C ALA A 137 16.81 5.48 -2.87
N ALA A 138 15.71 4.81 -2.52
CA ALA A 138 14.44 5.47 -2.29
C ALA A 138 14.45 6.25 -0.97
N ASP A 139 13.70 7.35 -0.92
CA ASP A 139 13.50 8.11 0.32
C ASP A 139 12.61 7.33 1.29
N ILE A 140 11.61 6.59 0.78
CA ILE A 140 10.73 5.72 1.56
C ILE A 140 10.56 4.40 0.83
N MET A 141 10.99 3.30 1.45
CA MET A 141 10.86 1.93 0.95
C MET A 141 9.80 1.16 1.75
N MET A 142 8.79 0.60 1.06
CA MET A 142 7.72 -0.20 1.68
C MET A 142 7.61 -1.58 1.04
N ILE A 143 7.36 -2.60 1.89
CA ILE A 143 7.11 -3.99 1.46
C ILE A 143 5.85 -4.58 2.12
N ASN A 144 5.35 -5.70 1.58
CA ASN A 144 4.44 -6.58 2.30
C ASN A 144 5.24 -7.62 3.09
N ASN A 145 5.15 -7.54 4.43
CA ASN A 145 5.74 -8.49 5.37
C ASN A 145 4.73 -9.61 5.64
N GLU A 146 4.76 -10.68 4.85
CA GLU A 146 3.72 -11.71 4.81
C GLU A 146 4.01 -12.88 5.77
N PHE A 147 4.40 -12.55 6.99
CA PHE A 147 4.67 -13.51 8.07
C PHE A 147 4.75 -12.79 9.43
N PRO A 148 4.52 -13.48 10.56
CA PRO A 148 4.85 -12.93 11.87
C PRO A 148 6.32 -13.17 12.26
N TYR A 149 6.93 -12.20 12.95
CA TYR A 149 8.18 -12.37 13.70
C TYR A 149 7.87 -12.97 15.07
N THR A 150 8.11 -14.26 15.27
CA THR A 150 7.86 -14.91 16.57
C THR A 150 8.61 -16.22 16.72
N ASN A 151 9.11 -16.46 17.94
CA ASN A 151 9.64 -17.77 18.37
C ASN A 151 8.64 -18.49 19.28
N ARG A 152 7.37 -18.00 19.38
CA ARG A 152 6.32 -18.47 20.27
C ARG A 152 5.02 -18.75 19.48
N GLY A 153 3.96 -19.05 20.20
CA GLY A 153 2.64 -19.28 19.60
C GLY A 153 2.47 -20.69 19.05
N THR A 154 1.30 -20.93 18.49
CA THR A 154 0.92 -22.22 17.88
C THR A 154 0.37 -21.93 16.48
N PRO A 155 0.74 -22.72 15.46
CA PRO A 155 0.19 -22.55 14.13
C PRO A 155 -1.34 -22.56 14.13
N THR A 156 -1.95 -21.68 13.34
CA THR A 156 -3.41 -21.63 13.17
C THR A 156 -3.94 -22.95 12.65
N GLU A 157 -4.87 -23.57 13.39
CA GLU A 157 -5.43 -24.87 13.06
C GLU A 157 -6.21 -24.82 11.73
N GLY A 158 -6.02 -25.84 10.90
CA GLY A 158 -6.71 -25.99 9.62
C GLY A 158 -6.17 -25.10 8.49
N LYS A 159 -5.12 -24.29 8.74
CA LYS A 159 -4.44 -23.53 7.71
C LYS A 159 -3.36 -24.37 7.03
N THR A 160 -3.35 -24.40 5.69
CA THR A 160 -2.43 -25.27 4.91
C THR A 160 -0.99 -24.77 4.99
N TYR A 161 -0.80 -23.47 4.93
CA TYR A 161 0.49 -22.81 5.03
C TYR A 161 0.48 -21.84 6.20
N THR A 162 1.42 -21.99 7.11
CA THR A 162 1.63 -21.08 8.22
C THR A 162 3.11 -20.64 8.20
N PHE A 163 3.34 -19.35 8.26
CA PHE A 163 4.66 -18.75 8.18
C PHE A 163 5.06 -18.15 9.53
N ARG A 164 6.34 -18.16 9.81
CA ARG A 164 6.95 -17.37 10.89
C ARG A 164 8.43 -17.13 10.61
N ALA A 165 8.93 -16.00 11.05
CA ALA A 165 10.34 -15.68 11.05
C ALA A 165 10.89 -15.63 12.49
N ASP A 166 12.15 -16.00 12.68
CA ASP A 166 12.87 -15.71 13.92
C ASP A 166 12.93 -14.17 14.09
N THR A 167 12.69 -13.71 15.32
CA THR A 167 12.69 -12.26 15.62
C THR A 167 14.01 -11.60 15.26
N ASP A 168 15.13 -12.34 15.35
CA ASP A 168 16.44 -11.82 14.96
C ASP A 168 16.57 -11.50 13.46
N THR A 169 15.69 -12.06 12.61
CA THR A 169 15.74 -11.81 11.16
C THR A 169 15.20 -10.43 10.76
N VAL A 170 14.66 -9.66 11.69
CA VAL A 170 14.19 -8.29 11.45
C VAL A 170 15.27 -7.39 10.86
N HIS A 171 16.55 -7.62 11.20
CA HIS A 171 17.70 -6.89 10.67
C HIS A 171 17.79 -6.91 9.12
N TYR A 172 17.22 -7.95 8.47
CA TYR A 172 17.17 -7.97 7.00
C TYR A 172 16.31 -6.82 6.41
N LEU A 173 15.36 -6.28 7.17
CA LEU A 173 14.62 -5.09 6.74
C LEU A 173 15.55 -3.88 6.63
N ASP A 174 16.45 -3.68 7.60
CA ASP A 174 17.47 -2.64 7.55
C ASP A 174 18.46 -2.87 6.40
N ASP A 175 18.88 -4.13 6.21
CA ASP A 175 19.77 -4.50 5.11
C ASP A 175 19.14 -4.22 3.73
N LEU A 176 17.82 -4.25 3.62
CA LEU A 176 17.06 -3.89 2.42
C LEU A 176 16.75 -2.40 2.33
N GLY A 177 16.94 -1.63 3.40
CA GLY A 177 16.57 -0.22 3.48
C GLY A 177 15.06 0.01 3.60
N VAL A 178 14.34 -0.93 4.22
CA VAL A 178 12.88 -0.84 4.41
C VAL A 178 12.55 0.16 5.52
N ASP A 179 11.68 1.11 5.22
CA ASP A 179 11.21 2.15 6.13
C ASP A 179 9.83 1.87 6.70
N LEU A 180 9.04 1.04 6.03
CA LEU A 180 7.66 0.75 6.39
C LEU A 180 7.26 -0.64 5.91
N VAL A 181 6.52 -1.38 6.74
CA VAL A 181 5.95 -2.67 6.34
C VAL A 181 4.42 -2.67 6.39
N SER A 182 3.80 -3.35 5.41
CA SER A 182 2.40 -3.76 5.50
C SER A 182 2.30 -5.06 6.29
N LEU A 183 1.42 -5.09 7.28
CA LEU A 183 1.06 -6.28 8.06
C LEU A 183 -0.38 -6.74 7.81
N ALA A 184 -1.16 -6.00 7.02
CA ALA A 184 -2.54 -6.38 6.72
C ALA A 184 -2.57 -7.48 5.66
N ASN A 185 -2.26 -8.70 6.04
CA ASN A 185 -2.30 -9.87 5.18
C ASN A 185 -2.87 -11.09 5.92
N ASN A 186 -3.10 -12.18 5.19
CA ASN A 186 -3.66 -13.41 5.74
C ASN A 186 -2.65 -14.24 6.53
N HIS A 187 -1.36 -13.87 6.56
CA HIS A 187 -0.30 -14.61 7.26
C HIS A 187 0.19 -13.94 8.56
N CYS A 188 -0.12 -12.67 8.80
CA CYS A 188 0.33 -11.95 9.99
C CYS A 188 -0.14 -12.61 11.32
N TYR A 189 -1.24 -13.36 11.30
CA TYR A 189 -1.81 -14.06 12.47
C TYR A 189 -1.56 -15.58 12.48
N ASP A 190 -0.62 -16.08 11.71
CA ASP A 190 -0.36 -17.52 11.52
C ASP A 190 -0.02 -18.27 12.80
N PHE A 191 0.57 -17.59 13.77
CA PHE A 191 0.90 -18.13 15.10
C PHE A 191 0.04 -17.50 16.21
N GLY A 192 -1.20 -17.11 15.85
CA GLY A 192 -2.19 -16.57 16.78
C GLY A 192 -1.85 -15.17 17.26
N GLU A 193 -2.57 -14.73 18.29
CA GLU A 193 -2.36 -13.40 18.89
C GLU A 193 -0.94 -13.21 19.41
N THR A 194 -0.34 -14.25 19.98
CA THR A 194 1.06 -14.21 20.46
C THR A 194 2.01 -13.88 19.33
N GLY A 195 1.88 -14.54 18.16
CA GLY A 195 2.73 -14.28 17.01
C GLY A 195 2.56 -12.86 16.46
N LEU A 196 1.33 -12.37 16.39
CA LEU A 196 1.08 -10.99 15.99
C LEU A 196 1.69 -9.99 16.97
N LEU A 197 1.47 -10.14 18.28
CA LEU A 197 2.00 -9.21 19.29
C LEU A 197 3.54 -9.22 19.29
N ASP A 198 4.17 -10.39 19.16
CA ASP A 198 5.62 -10.50 19.01
C ASP A 198 6.12 -9.72 17.78
N THR A 199 5.38 -9.79 16.68
CA THR A 199 5.70 -9.04 15.44
C THR A 199 5.67 -7.53 15.68
N LEU A 200 4.58 -7.03 16.31
CA LEU A 200 4.46 -5.61 16.60
C LEU A 200 5.60 -5.13 17.52
N ASP A 201 5.90 -5.92 18.56
CA ASP A 201 6.97 -5.61 19.52
C ASP A 201 8.36 -5.65 18.85
N THR A 202 8.61 -6.63 17.98
CA THR A 202 9.88 -6.77 17.24
C THR A 202 10.12 -5.57 16.33
N LEU A 203 9.14 -5.20 15.49
CA LEU A 203 9.24 -4.05 14.61
C LEU A 203 9.37 -2.73 15.39
N GLN A 204 8.64 -2.58 16.50
CA GLN A 204 8.75 -1.39 17.35
C GLN A 204 10.12 -1.27 18.01
N GLN A 205 10.73 -2.38 18.46
CA GLN A 205 12.07 -2.40 19.07
C GLN A 205 13.16 -2.06 18.06
N ASP A 206 12.98 -2.48 16.82
CA ASP A 206 13.89 -2.21 15.72
C ASP A 206 13.66 -0.82 15.08
N GLY A 207 12.57 -0.14 15.48
CA GLY A 207 12.25 1.20 15.00
C GLY A 207 11.60 1.25 13.62
N ILE A 208 11.10 0.11 13.12
CA ILE A 208 10.44 0.01 11.81
C ILE A 208 8.94 0.23 11.97
N PRO A 209 8.37 1.30 11.38
CA PRO A 209 6.93 1.52 11.34
C PRO A 209 6.19 0.41 10.59
N TYR A 210 4.93 0.20 10.95
CA TYR A 210 4.04 -0.75 10.30
C TYR A 210 2.63 -0.18 10.14
N VAL A 211 1.87 -0.68 9.19
CA VAL A 211 0.46 -0.37 8.97
C VAL A 211 -0.35 -1.65 8.80
N GLY A 212 -1.64 -1.58 9.12
CA GLY A 212 -2.59 -2.64 8.79
C GLY A 212 -2.73 -3.75 9.81
N ALA A 213 -2.04 -3.68 10.96
CA ALA A 213 -2.24 -4.55 12.12
C ALA A 213 -2.06 -3.76 13.41
N GLY A 214 -2.60 -4.27 14.51
CA GLY A 214 -2.50 -3.60 15.81
C GLY A 214 -3.02 -4.45 16.96
N ARG A 215 -2.82 -3.94 18.18
CA ARG A 215 -3.32 -4.54 19.43
C ARG A 215 -4.83 -4.41 19.58
N ASN A 216 -5.43 -3.52 18.81
CA ASN A 216 -6.86 -3.31 18.67
C ASN A 216 -7.18 -2.70 17.29
N LEU A 217 -8.46 -2.50 16.99
CA LEU A 217 -8.91 -1.95 15.69
C LEU A 217 -8.43 -0.52 15.46
N GLU A 218 -8.32 0.31 16.49
CA GLU A 218 -7.84 1.68 16.38
C GLU A 218 -6.38 1.68 15.89
N GLU A 219 -5.49 0.88 16.52
CA GLU A 219 -4.10 0.75 16.10
C GLU A 219 -3.97 0.10 14.72
N ALA A 220 -4.74 -0.97 14.44
CA ALA A 220 -4.70 -1.66 13.15
C ALA A 220 -5.12 -0.78 11.97
N ALA A 221 -6.07 0.13 12.18
CA ALA A 221 -6.57 1.07 11.18
C ALA A 221 -5.79 2.40 11.14
N ALA A 222 -4.86 2.63 12.07
CA ALA A 222 -4.14 3.88 12.17
C ALA A 222 -3.14 4.05 11.01
N PRO A 223 -3.10 5.24 10.38
CA PRO A 223 -2.09 5.56 9.39
C PRO A 223 -0.69 5.72 10.01
N VAL A 224 0.32 5.59 9.17
CA VAL A 224 1.67 6.09 9.39
C VAL A 224 1.88 7.28 8.47
N TYR A 225 2.58 8.31 8.94
CA TYR A 225 2.93 9.47 8.13
C TYR A 225 4.44 9.64 8.08
N PHE A 226 4.95 9.99 6.90
CA PHE A 226 6.31 10.50 6.74
C PHE A 226 6.27 11.95 6.31
N ILE A 227 7.12 12.79 6.93
CA ILE A 227 7.41 14.14 6.45
C ILE A 227 8.75 14.07 5.73
N SER A 228 8.74 14.32 4.42
CA SER A 228 9.91 14.27 3.55
C SER A 228 9.75 15.25 2.39
N GLY A 229 10.83 15.93 1.99
CA GLY A 229 10.80 16.88 0.86
C GLY A 229 9.74 17.97 0.99
N GLY A 230 9.38 18.38 2.20
CA GLY A 230 8.31 19.36 2.47
C GLY A 230 6.88 18.83 2.29
N MET A 231 6.70 17.52 2.09
CA MET A 231 5.40 16.85 1.95
C MET A 231 5.13 15.95 3.15
N LYS A 232 3.88 15.87 3.59
CA LYS A 232 3.40 14.86 4.55
C LYS A 232 2.68 13.75 3.81
N ILE A 233 3.28 12.58 3.77
CA ILE A 233 2.82 11.40 3.03
C ILE A 233 2.20 10.41 4.00
N GLY A 234 0.93 10.07 3.81
CA GLY A 234 0.20 9.10 4.61
C GLY A 234 0.21 7.71 3.99
N PHE A 235 0.30 6.69 4.83
CA PHE A 235 0.23 5.27 4.44
C PHE A 235 -0.83 4.56 5.26
N LEU A 236 -1.67 3.79 4.58
CA LEU A 236 -2.65 2.87 5.16
C LEU A 236 -2.47 1.49 4.55
N SER A 237 -2.81 0.45 5.30
CA SER A 237 -2.92 -0.89 4.75
C SER A 237 -4.15 -1.62 5.29
N ALA A 238 -4.77 -2.46 4.44
CA ALA A 238 -5.87 -3.34 4.81
C ALA A 238 -5.82 -4.64 4.01
N THR A 239 -6.49 -5.69 4.50
CA THR A 239 -6.64 -6.95 3.75
C THR A 239 -8.10 -7.25 3.44
N GLN A 240 -8.35 -7.63 2.19
CA GLN A 240 -9.63 -8.14 1.73
C GLN A 240 -9.72 -9.66 1.91
N ILE A 241 -8.58 -10.33 2.14
CA ILE A 241 -8.52 -11.78 2.28
C ILE A 241 -9.09 -12.21 3.62
N GLU A 242 -10.20 -12.96 3.55
CA GLU A 242 -10.94 -13.44 4.69
C GLU A 242 -11.61 -14.77 4.36
N ARG A 243 -11.48 -15.76 5.25
CA ARG A 243 -12.27 -16.96 5.21
C ARG A 243 -13.38 -16.86 6.24
N LEU A 244 -14.63 -16.90 5.81
CA LEU A 244 -15.80 -16.68 6.66
C LEU A 244 -16.19 -17.93 7.47
N ASP A 245 -15.97 -19.12 6.90
CA ASP A 245 -16.30 -20.42 7.48
C ASP A 245 -15.27 -20.92 8.50
N ASN A 246 -14.00 -20.57 8.30
CA ASN A 246 -12.89 -20.88 9.19
C ASN A 246 -11.87 -19.75 9.11
N PRO A 247 -12.06 -18.62 9.82
CA PRO A 247 -11.24 -17.44 9.67
C PRO A 247 -9.77 -17.74 10.03
N ASP A 248 -8.90 -17.72 9.02
CA ASP A 248 -7.45 -17.80 9.15
C ASP A 248 -6.80 -16.41 9.18
N THR A 249 -7.55 -15.38 8.75
CA THR A 249 -7.18 -13.99 8.88
C THR A 249 -7.97 -13.36 10.03
N ARG A 250 -7.31 -13.14 11.15
CA ARG A 250 -7.97 -12.58 12.33
C ARG A 250 -8.00 -11.05 12.25
N GLY A 251 -9.21 -10.48 12.11
CA GLY A 251 -9.41 -9.04 12.19
C GLY A 251 -9.29 -8.50 13.62
N ALA A 252 -8.69 -7.33 13.74
CA ALA A 252 -8.70 -6.58 14.99
C ALA A 252 -10.12 -6.17 15.37
N THR A 253 -10.39 -6.13 16.69
CA THR A 253 -11.62 -5.56 17.28
C THR A 253 -11.24 -4.43 18.23
N GLU A 254 -12.22 -3.79 18.87
CA GLU A 254 -11.93 -2.77 19.89
C GLU A 254 -11.08 -3.32 21.05
N GLU A 255 -11.19 -4.63 21.34
CA GLU A 255 -10.57 -5.26 22.52
C GLU A 255 -9.50 -6.30 22.15
N THR A 256 -9.38 -6.71 20.89
CA THR A 256 -8.46 -7.80 20.49
C THR A 256 -7.53 -7.39 19.35
N ALA A 257 -6.30 -7.90 19.42
CA ALA A 257 -5.30 -7.73 18.38
C ALA A 257 -5.69 -8.46 17.09
N GLY A 258 -5.27 -7.89 15.95
CA GLY A 258 -5.54 -8.45 14.65
C GLY A 258 -5.09 -7.53 13.51
N VAL A 259 -5.47 -7.89 12.30
CA VAL A 259 -5.22 -7.11 11.08
C VAL A 259 -6.42 -6.20 10.76
N PHE A 260 -6.18 -5.13 10.01
CA PHE A 260 -7.25 -4.29 9.49
C PHE A 260 -7.87 -4.95 8.26
N ARG A 261 -9.10 -5.47 8.41
CA ARG A 261 -9.83 -6.16 7.35
C ARG A 261 -10.73 -5.22 6.57
N CYS A 262 -10.88 -5.46 5.27
CA CYS A 262 -11.73 -4.68 4.38
C CYS A 262 -12.58 -5.56 3.42
N TRP A 263 -13.00 -6.76 3.84
CA TRP A 263 -14.02 -7.51 3.08
C TRP A 263 -15.27 -6.64 2.84
N ASP A 264 -15.82 -6.07 3.90
CA ASP A 264 -16.68 -4.89 3.82
C ASP A 264 -15.78 -3.65 3.88
N PRO A 265 -15.67 -2.87 2.80
CA PRO A 265 -14.77 -1.73 2.74
C PRO A 265 -15.24 -0.50 3.51
N ALA A 266 -16.45 -0.47 4.05
CA ALA A 266 -17.05 0.74 4.65
C ALA A 266 -16.14 1.42 5.69
N LYS A 267 -15.53 0.61 6.60
CA LYS A 267 -14.60 1.16 7.60
C LYS A 267 -13.33 1.68 6.96
N LEU A 268 -12.76 0.95 5.99
CA LEU A 268 -11.57 1.40 5.25
C LEU A 268 -11.83 2.72 4.54
N LEU A 269 -12.95 2.85 3.82
CA LEU A 269 -13.29 4.09 3.10
C LEU A 269 -13.37 5.28 4.06
N SER A 270 -14.02 5.12 5.22
CA SER A 270 -14.08 6.16 6.25
C SER A 270 -12.69 6.56 6.76
N VAL A 271 -11.78 5.57 6.97
CA VAL A 271 -10.40 5.83 7.42
C VAL A 271 -9.60 6.53 6.33
N VAL A 272 -9.76 6.13 5.06
CA VAL A 272 -9.12 6.80 3.90
C VAL A 272 -9.55 8.27 3.82
N GLU A 273 -10.86 8.56 3.90
CA GLU A 273 -11.40 9.92 3.88
C GLU A 273 -10.83 10.79 5.02
N GLU A 274 -10.71 10.23 6.22
CA GLU A 274 -10.16 10.97 7.36
C GLU A 274 -8.65 11.16 7.24
N THR A 275 -7.91 10.13 6.83
CA THR A 275 -6.45 10.20 6.66
C THR A 275 -6.07 11.22 5.59
N ARG A 276 -6.82 11.26 4.47
CA ARG A 276 -6.57 12.20 3.36
C ARG A 276 -6.63 13.67 3.78
N LYS A 277 -7.43 14.02 4.79
CA LYS A 277 -7.50 15.39 5.33
C LYS A 277 -6.24 15.79 6.10
N ASN A 278 -5.44 14.81 6.50
CA ASN A 278 -4.28 14.97 7.39
C ASN A 278 -2.93 14.77 6.69
N CYS A 279 -2.90 14.62 5.37
CA CYS A 279 -1.67 14.47 4.58
C CYS A 279 -1.80 15.13 3.21
N ASP A 280 -0.67 15.35 2.55
CA ASP A 280 -0.59 15.91 1.19
C ASP A 280 -0.75 14.85 0.12
N PHE A 281 -0.28 13.63 0.40
CA PHE A 281 -0.36 12.48 -0.50
C PHE A 281 -0.69 11.22 0.32
N LEU A 282 -1.61 10.38 -0.17
CA LEU A 282 -2.06 9.18 0.51
C LEU A 282 -1.86 7.91 -0.31
N VAL A 283 -1.06 7.00 0.22
CA VAL A 283 -0.87 5.64 -0.28
C VAL A 283 -1.76 4.66 0.49
N VAL A 284 -2.51 3.83 -0.23
CA VAL A 284 -3.29 2.73 0.36
C VAL A 284 -2.77 1.41 -0.18
N TYR A 285 -2.24 0.56 0.71
CA TYR A 285 -1.70 -0.76 0.40
C TYR A 285 -2.73 -1.83 0.73
N ILE A 286 -3.16 -2.63 -0.25
CA ILE A 286 -4.25 -3.61 -0.07
C ILE A 286 -3.78 -5.02 -0.41
N HIS A 287 -3.93 -5.93 0.52
CA HIS A 287 -3.70 -7.36 0.31
C HIS A 287 -5.01 -8.02 -0.15
N TRP A 288 -5.13 -8.31 -1.45
CA TRP A 288 -6.37 -8.70 -2.11
C TRP A 288 -6.18 -9.57 -3.35
N GLY A 289 -7.29 -10.02 -3.94
CA GLY A 289 -7.29 -10.75 -5.19
C GLY A 289 -7.30 -12.26 -5.01
N THR A 290 -7.15 -12.98 -6.10
CA THR A 290 -7.15 -14.45 -6.12
C THR A 290 -5.74 -14.97 -6.41
N GLU A 291 -5.23 -15.88 -5.57
CA GLU A 291 -3.90 -16.47 -5.73
C GLU A 291 -3.68 -17.08 -7.11
N ASN A 292 -2.53 -16.81 -7.71
CA ASN A 292 -2.07 -17.29 -9.02
C ASN A 292 -3.01 -16.93 -10.19
N VAL A 293 -3.79 -15.86 -10.07
CA VAL A 293 -4.64 -15.31 -11.11
C VAL A 293 -4.13 -13.93 -11.52
N ALA A 294 -3.73 -13.78 -12.78
CA ALA A 294 -3.13 -12.54 -13.29
C ALA A 294 -4.16 -11.42 -13.54
N GLU A 295 -5.42 -11.77 -13.76
CA GLU A 295 -6.50 -10.81 -13.92
C GLU A 295 -7.04 -10.37 -12.55
N ALA A 296 -7.25 -9.08 -12.39
CA ALA A 296 -7.89 -8.54 -11.20
C ALA A 296 -9.30 -9.15 -11.03
N ASP A 297 -9.60 -9.63 -9.82
CA ASP A 297 -10.89 -10.25 -9.52
C ASP A 297 -11.99 -9.22 -9.22
N TRP A 298 -13.18 -9.71 -8.94
CA TRP A 298 -14.36 -8.88 -8.69
C TRP A 298 -14.19 -7.94 -7.48
N ALA A 299 -13.52 -8.39 -6.42
CA ALA A 299 -13.33 -7.59 -5.21
C ALA A 299 -12.36 -6.43 -5.45
N GLN A 300 -11.27 -6.69 -6.18
CA GLN A 300 -10.32 -5.68 -6.60
C GLN A 300 -10.99 -4.63 -7.50
N LEU A 301 -11.78 -5.07 -8.49
CA LEU A 301 -12.48 -4.19 -9.42
C LEU A 301 -13.61 -3.39 -8.78
N ASP A 302 -14.24 -3.91 -7.72
CA ASP A 302 -15.28 -3.22 -6.94
C ASP A 302 -14.69 -2.21 -5.96
N GLN A 303 -13.61 -2.60 -5.24
CA GLN A 303 -13.07 -1.76 -4.16
C GLN A 303 -12.12 -0.67 -4.66
N ALA A 304 -11.32 -0.92 -5.70
CA ALA A 304 -10.34 0.06 -6.20
C ALA A 304 -10.96 1.44 -6.52
N PRO A 305 -12.05 1.55 -7.30
CA PRO A 305 -12.66 2.86 -7.57
C PRO A 305 -13.22 3.54 -6.32
N LYS A 306 -13.72 2.78 -5.34
CA LYS A 306 -14.24 3.33 -4.08
C LYS A 306 -13.12 3.90 -3.22
N ILE A 307 -11.99 3.19 -3.12
CA ILE A 307 -10.81 3.64 -2.37
C ILE A 307 -10.20 4.89 -3.03
N ALA A 308 -10.10 4.92 -4.35
CA ALA A 308 -9.67 6.10 -5.10
C ALA A 308 -10.62 7.30 -4.87
N GLN A 309 -11.94 7.08 -4.93
CA GLN A 309 -12.94 8.11 -4.66
C GLN A 309 -12.91 8.62 -3.22
N ALA A 310 -12.59 7.77 -2.24
CA ALA A 310 -12.42 8.16 -0.84
C ALA A 310 -11.18 9.04 -0.59
N GLY A 311 -10.25 9.13 -1.55
CA GLY A 311 -9.14 10.06 -1.52
C GLY A 311 -7.75 9.43 -1.53
N ALA A 312 -7.60 8.15 -1.85
CA ALA A 312 -6.28 7.57 -2.10
C ALA A 312 -5.67 8.17 -3.38
N ASP A 313 -4.41 8.62 -3.30
CA ASP A 313 -3.66 9.14 -4.44
C ASP A 313 -2.88 8.04 -5.18
N LEU A 314 -2.59 6.92 -4.49
CA LEU A 314 -1.94 5.73 -5.03
C LEU A 314 -2.46 4.49 -4.32
N ILE A 315 -2.78 3.43 -5.07
CA ILE A 315 -3.18 2.14 -4.52
C ILE A 315 -2.21 1.06 -4.98
N ILE A 316 -1.63 0.34 -4.02
CA ILE A 316 -0.71 -0.78 -4.23
C ILE A 316 -1.36 -2.06 -3.71
N GLY A 317 -1.33 -3.13 -4.48
CA GLY A 317 -1.88 -4.41 -4.12
C GLY A 317 -0.88 -5.55 -4.14
N ASP A 318 -1.20 -6.60 -3.37
CA ASP A 318 -0.50 -7.88 -3.33
C ASP A 318 -1.44 -9.04 -3.00
N HIS A 319 -0.95 -10.21 -2.63
CA HIS A 319 -1.63 -11.48 -2.34
C HIS A 319 -1.73 -12.45 -3.53
N SER A 320 -1.92 -11.99 -4.74
CA SER A 320 -2.10 -12.90 -5.87
C SER A 320 -0.86 -13.74 -6.18
N HIS A 321 0.27 -13.47 -5.53
CA HIS A 321 1.57 -14.12 -5.75
C HIS A 321 2.07 -14.09 -7.20
N CYS A 322 1.49 -13.21 -8.01
CA CYS A 322 1.88 -12.93 -9.39
C CYS A 322 1.61 -11.47 -9.73
N LEU A 323 2.28 -10.95 -10.74
CA LEU A 323 2.01 -9.62 -11.26
C LEU A 323 0.58 -9.53 -11.79
N GLN A 324 -0.12 -8.46 -11.42
CA GLN A 324 -1.40 -8.05 -12.02
C GLN A 324 -1.26 -6.67 -12.65
N GLY A 325 -2.19 -6.31 -13.52
CA GLY A 325 -2.12 -5.10 -14.33
C GLY A 325 -2.24 -3.79 -13.53
N ILE A 326 -2.08 -2.69 -14.24
CA ILE A 326 -2.24 -1.33 -13.75
C ILE A 326 -3.50 -0.72 -14.37
N GLN A 327 -4.26 0.04 -13.60
CA GLN A 327 -5.41 0.79 -14.08
C GLN A 327 -5.54 2.12 -13.32
N TYR A 328 -6.10 3.15 -13.96
CA TYR A 328 -6.42 4.42 -13.31
C TYR A 328 -7.90 4.54 -12.98
N PHE A 329 -8.21 5.12 -11.82
CA PHE A 329 -9.53 5.63 -11.46
C PHE A 329 -9.43 7.12 -11.15
N GLY A 330 -9.92 7.96 -12.07
CA GLY A 330 -9.60 9.39 -12.03
C GLY A 330 -8.11 9.62 -12.22
N GLU A 331 -7.46 10.29 -11.27
CA GLU A 331 -6.01 10.50 -11.26
C GLU A 331 -5.24 9.44 -10.44
N THR A 332 -5.94 8.54 -9.74
CA THR A 332 -5.35 7.53 -8.88
C THR A 332 -4.92 6.30 -9.67
N PRO A 333 -3.62 5.98 -9.79
CA PRO A 333 -3.16 4.70 -10.31
C PRO A 333 -3.36 3.60 -9.28
N VAL A 334 -3.74 2.43 -9.77
CA VAL A 334 -3.90 1.19 -9.01
C VAL A 334 -3.00 0.13 -9.62
N PHE A 335 -2.06 -0.37 -8.84
CA PHE A 335 -1.27 -1.56 -9.13
C PHE A 335 -1.94 -2.71 -8.42
N TYR A 336 -2.61 -3.59 -9.16
CA TYR A 336 -3.42 -4.64 -8.55
C TYR A 336 -2.62 -5.68 -7.79
N SER A 337 -1.40 -6.01 -8.24
CA SER A 337 -0.43 -6.82 -7.48
C SER A 337 0.99 -6.66 -8.00
N LEU A 338 1.95 -6.56 -7.08
CA LEU A 338 3.39 -6.58 -7.36
C LEU A 338 3.97 -8.00 -7.35
N GLY A 339 3.18 -9.00 -6.90
CA GLY A 339 3.56 -10.40 -6.84
C GLY A 339 4.64 -10.72 -5.81
N ASN A 340 5.16 -11.94 -5.85
CA ASN A 340 6.23 -12.40 -4.95
C ASN A 340 7.55 -11.73 -5.30
N PHE A 341 8.07 -10.89 -4.39
CA PHE A 341 9.38 -10.30 -4.59
C PHE A 341 10.50 -11.27 -4.17
N TRP A 342 10.41 -11.84 -2.95
CA TRP A 342 11.32 -12.88 -2.47
C TRP A 342 10.60 -13.80 -1.50
N PHE A 343 9.95 -14.85 -2.01
CA PHE A 343 8.94 -15.59 -1.26
C PHE A 343 9.11 -17.12 -1.35
N ASN A 344 9.48 -17.65 -2.50
CA ASN A 344 9.58 -19.09 -2.72
C ASN A 344 10.65 -19.45 -3.78
N SER A 345 10.72 -20.73 -4.15
CA SER A 345 11.70 -21.24 -5.12
C SER A 345 11.22 -21.24 -6.57
N LYS A 346 9.96 -20.85 -6.83
CA LYS A 346 9.40 -20.81 -8.20
C LYS A 346 10.07 -19.73 -9.02
N THR A 347 10.03 -19.86 -10.33
CA THR A 347 10.38 -18.78 -11.25
C THR A 347 9.13 -17.95 -11.51
N LEU A 348 9.12 -16.70 -11.06
CA LEU A 348 7.99 -15.79 -11.14
C LEU A 348 8.49 -14.39 -11.53
N ASP A 349 7.70 -13.72 -12.37
CA ASP A 349 7.89 -12.31 -12.65
C ASP A 349 7.47 -11.48 -11.44
N THR A 350 8.23 -10.45 -11.16
CA THR A 350 8.00 -9.48 -10.09
C THR A 350 8.59 -8.12 -10.48
N CYS A 351 8.56 -7.15 -9.57
CA CYS A 351 9.12 -5.83 -9.83
C CYS A 351 9.49 -5.08 -8.56
N LEU A 352 10.27 -4.00 -8.73
CA LEU A 352 10.15 -2.83 -7.87
C LEU A 352 9.30 -1.79 -8.60
N LEU A 353 8.43 -1.13 -7.87
CA LEU A 353 7.71 0.04 -8.34
C LEU A 353 8.31 1.29 -7.69
N LYS A 354 8.82 2.21 -8.49
CA LYS A 354 9.32 3.51 -8.02
C LYS A 354 8.34 4.61 -8.40
N VAL A 355 8.02 5.48 -7.45
CA VAL A 355 7.10 6.61 -7.64
C VAL A 355 7.78 7.87 -7.12
N THR A 356 8.02 8.83 -8.01
CA THR A 356 8.55 10.13 -7.62
C THR A 356 7.40 11.11 -7.43
N LEU A 357 7.37 11.73 -6.28
CA LEU A 357 6.42 12.79 -5.93
C LEU A 357 7.08 14.15 -6.03
N ALA A 358 6.37 15.13 -6.56
CA ALA A 358 6.69 16.54 -6.52
C ALA A 358 5.40 17.35 -6.42
N GLU A 359 5.41 18.46 -5.70
CA GLU A 359 4.24 19.34 -5.54
C GLU A 359 2.96 18.59 -5.11
N ASN A 360 3.11 17.62 -4.20
CA ASN A 360 2.03 16.78 -3.65
C ASN A 360 1.35 15.88 -4.71
N LYS A 361 2.03 15.55 -5.80
CA LYS A 361 1.51 14.74 -6.91
C LYS A 361 2.55 13.74 -7.40
N ILE A 362 2.09 12.75 -8.12
CA ILE A 362 2.96 11.85 -8.86
C ILE A 362 3.57 12.63 -10.04
N GLU A 363 4.90 12.83 -10.00
CA GLU A 363 5.67 13.37 -11.11
C GLU A 363 6.02 12.28 -12.12
N SER A 364 6.44 11.12 -11.65
CA SER A 364 6.77 9.97 -12.50
C SER A 364 6.62 8.65 -11.77
N MET A 365 6.44 7.58 -12.54
CA MET A 365 6.45 6.20 -12.06
C MET A 365 7.32 5.34 -12.95
N THR A 366 8.08 4.41 -12.34
CA THR A 366 8.95 3.49 -13.05
C THR A 366 8.71 2.06 -12.56
N PHE A 367 8.40 1.18 -13.48
CA PHE A 367 8.36 -0.25 -13.28
C PHE A 367 9.76 -0.82 -13.52
N VAL A 368 10.39 -1.36 -12.49
CA VAL A 368 11.69 -2.03 -12.57
C VAL A 368 11.44 -3.53 -12.66
N PRO A 369 11.50 -4.14 -13.85
CA PRO A 369 11.17 -5.55 -13.99
C PRO A 369 12.21 -6.42 -13.30
N ALA A 370 11.75 -7.45 -12.60
CA ALA A 370 12.58 -8.42 -11.90
C ALA A 370 12.03 -9.83 -12.05
N VAL A 371 12.87 -10.83 -11.76
CA VAL A 371 12.48 -12.24 -11.73
C VAL A 371 13.00 -12.87 -10.45
N GLN A 372 12.09 -13.48 -9.69
CA GLN A 372 12.42 -14.42 -8.63
C GLN A 372 12.62 -15.81 -9.25
N SER A 373 13.72 -16.49 -8.98
CA SER A 373 13.96 -17.87 -9.41
C SER A 373 14.90 -18.59 -8.47
N GLY A 374 14.54 -19.82 -8.04
CA GLY A 374 15.41 -20.63 -7.17
C GLY A 374 15.78 -19.94 -5.85
N CYS A 375 14.88 -19.16 -5.25
CA CYS A 375 15.09 -18.36 -4.04
C CYS A 375 16.16 -17.26 -4.23
N TYR A 376 16.18 -16.63 -5.40
CA TYR A 376 17.01 -15.47 -5.70
C TYR A 376 16.22 -14.53 -6.60
N THR A 377 16.22 -13.25 -6.27
CA THR A 377 15.54 -12.21 -7.06
C THR A 377 16.57 -11.31 -7.70
N SER A 378 16.46 -11.12 -9.01
CA SER A 378 17.37 -10.30 -9.79
C SER A 378 16.62 -9.42 -10.81
N PRO A 379 17.22 -8.30 -11.27
CA PRO A 379 16.63 -7.52 -12.35
C PRO A 379 16.42 -8.40 -13.58
N ALA A 380 15.30 -8.22 -14.26
CA ALA A 380 15.09 -8.75 -15.60
C ALA A 380 15.63 -7.74 -16.61
N GLU A 381 16.73 -8.09 -17.28
CA GLU A 381 17.41 -7.20 -18.23
C GLU A 381 17.26 -7.66 -19.67
N GLY A 382 17.51 -6.77 -20.64
CA GLY A 382 17.52 -7.09 -22.05
C GLY A 382 16.20 -7.68 -22.54
N GLU A 383 16.24 -8.83 -23.22
CA GLU A 383 15.05 -9.51 -23.77
C GLU A 383 14.09 -9.97 -22.67
N GLU A 384 14.59 -10.39 -21.51
CA GLU A 384 13.76 -10.82 -20.39
C GLU A 384 13.02 -9.65 -19.75
N GLY A 385 13.66 -8.51 -19.58
CA GLY A 385 13.02 -7.27 -19.11
C GLY A 385 11.91 -6.82 -20.07
N GLN A 386 12.17 -6.85 -21.38
CA GLN A 386 11.15 -6.52 -22.37
C GLN A 386 9.98 -7.52 -22.37
N ARG A 387 10.23 -8.79 -22.08
CA ARG A 387 9.18 -9.81 -21.93
C ARG A 387 8.27 -9.48 -20.73
N VAL A 388 8.86 -9.17 -19.57
CA VAL A 388 8.10 -8.81 -18.35
C VAL A 388 7.31 -7.52 -18.58
N ILE A 389 7.92 -6.49 -19.18
CA ILE A 389 7.23 -5.24 -19.53
C ILE A 389 6.06 -5.51 -20.50
N SER A 390 6.29 -6.33 -21.52
CA SER A 390 5.23 -6.68 -22.48
C SER A 390 4.09 -7.45 -21.82
N TYR A 391 4.41 -8.33 -20.86
CA TYR A 391 3.42 -9.04 -20.07
C TYR A 391 2.59 -8.06 -19.22
N MET A 392 3.23 -7.15 -18.50
CA MET A 392 2.52 -6.12 -17.72
C MET A 392 1.65 -5.22 -18.60
N ASN A 393 2.13 -4.82 -19.77
CA ASN A 393 1.34 -4.06 -20.73
C ASN A 393 0.09 -4.82 -21.20
N SER A 394 0.17 -6.15 -21.32
CA SER A 394 -0.98 -6.99 -21.71
C SER A 394 -2.06 -7.08 -20.64
N LEU A 395 -1.69 -6.92 -19.38
CA LEU A 395 -2.58 -6.96 -18.21
C LEU A 395 -3.17 -5.58 -17.87
N SER A 396 -2.50 -4.49 -18.28
CA SER A 396 -2.83 -3.13 -17.87
C SER A 396 -3.91 -2.50 -18.75
N LYS A 397 -4.70 -1.57 -18.18
CA LYS A 397 -5.79 -0.90 -18.89
C LYS A 397 -5.58 0.61 -18.90
N GLY A 398 -5.48 1.21 -20.10
CA GLY A 398 -5.26 2.65 -20.27
C GLY A 398 -3.89 3.11 -19.77
N VAL A 399 -2.91 2.20 -19.74
CA VAL A 399 -1.55 2.43 -19.27
C VAL A 399 -0.56 1.76 -20.22
N PHE A 400 0.56 2.39 -20.45
CA PHE A 400 1.67 1.86 -21.24
C PHE A 400 2.99 2.01 -20.45
N ILE A 401 3.70 0.89 -20.33
CA ILE A 401 5.05 0.85 -19.75
C ILE A 401 6.03 0.85 -20.92
N GLY A 402 6.89 1.88 -20.96
CA GLY A 402 7.94 2.01 -21.96
C GLY A 402 9.05 0.97 -21.79
N SER A 403 9.90 0.85 -22.80
CA SER A 403 11.05 -0.08 -22.76
C SER A 403 12.09 0.27 -21.68
N ASP A 404 12.05 1.49 -21.17
CA ASP A 404 12.86 2.01 -20.06
C ASP A 404 12.18 1.84 -18.70
N GLY A 405 11.00 1.21 -18.65
CA GLY A 405 10.18 1.03 -17.45
C GLY A 405 9.28 2.23 -17.11
N SER A 406 9.35 3.34 -17.83
CA SER A 406 8.50 4.52 -17.58
C SER A 406 7.02 4.16 -17.75
N ILE A 407 6.19 4.50 -16.76
CA ILE A 407 4.74 4.22 -16.77
C ILE A 407 4.00 5.47 -17.24
N ASN A 408 3.24 5.33 -18.32
CA ASN A 408 2.53 6.41 -18.95
C ASN A 408 1.04 6.09 -19.08
N ARG A 409 0.19 7.08 -18.81
CA ARG A 409 -1.25 6.99 -19.05
C ARG A 409 -1.52 7.15 -20.55
N GLN A 410 -2.43 6.31 -21.10
CA GLN A 410 -2.87 6.37 -22.50
C GLN A 410 -4.17 7.16 -22.66
#